data_ab3906f25b656dda1e95e25358249404
#
_entry.id   ab3906f25b656dda1e95e25358249404
#
_cell.length_a   1.000
_cell.length_b   1.000
_cell.length_c   1.000
_cell.angle_alpha   90.00
_cell.angle_beta   90.00
_cell.angle_gamma   90.00
#
_symmetry.space_group_name_H-M   'P 1'
#
loop_
_entity.id
_entity.type
_entity.pdbx_description
1 polymer ?
#
loop_
_entity_poly.entity_id
_entity_poly.type
_entity_poly.pdbx_seq_one_letter_code
_entity_poly.pdbx_strand_id
1 'polypeptide(L)'
;MSAPVSKVQSVRVSGPLASYAAGFRGSLADTGYTPLSAVVQLRLMAHVSRWLESERLEVGDLSLERVEGFLLARREAGYTGLRTSEAMVPLLGFLRASGVVPPLVPVAAGSAIEVLRASFSRYLLSERGLAASTAAAYVARVDRFIAGCAADRDVGLITAADVTRAVLEETVTRSVGSVQFFVVAVRAFLRFCSLEGLIEVDLSAAAPSITGRRSEVLPQGITREDAAAFLASCDRSQAIGRRDHAVLVILLRLGLRAVEVARLRLDDIDWRAGQMVIRGKGEREESLPVPAEVGESIADYLRNGRPGTTRREVFLTVCAPLTGLTRGSVSSIVRRACIRAGVPSIGAHRLRHALACDMVAAGASLPEIGQVLRHRHLSSTAIYAKTDVAQLRSLALAWPGGESL
;
A
#
# COMPACT_ATOMS: atom_id res chain seq x y z
N MET A 1 36.79 -10.71 -18.24
CA MET A 1 37.67 -10.82 -17.05
C MET A 1 36.76 -10.79 -15.83
N SER A 2 36.54 -11.96 -15.21
CA SER A 2 35.71 -12.11 -14.02
C SER A 2 36.45 -11.54 -12.82
N ALA A 3 35.87 -10.56 -12.13
CA ALA A 3 36.38 -10.07 -10.85
C ALA A 3 36.41 -11.22 -9.83
N PRO A 4 37.41 -11.31 -8.94
CA PRO A 4 37.49 -12.38 -7.97
C PRO A 4 36.32 -12.26 -6.99
N VAL A 5 35.58 -13.35 -6.83
CA VAL A 5 34.57 -13.52 -5.79
C VAL A 5 35.30 -13.37 -4.44
N SER A 6 35.18 -12.19 -3.84
CA SER A 6 35.63 -11.90 -2.49
C SER A 6 35.13 -12.99 -1.56
N LYS A 7 36.02 -13.64 -0.81
CA LYS A 7 35.70 -14.65 0.21
C LYS A 7 34.70 -14.02 1.19
N VAL A 8 33.42 -14.28 0.99
CA VAL A 8 32.38 -13.93 1.95
C VAL A 8 32.70 -14.68 3.23
N GLN A 9 33.19 -13.99 4.26
CA GLN A 9 33.51 -14.58 5.55
C GLN A 9 32.32 -15.39 6.05
N SER A 10 32.52 -16.69 6.26
CA SER A 10 31.47 -17.55 6.80
C SER A 10 31.18 -17.11 8.24
N VAL A 11 29.96 -16.59 8.46
CA VAL A 11 29.52 -16.25 9.83
C VAL A 11 29.34 -17.57 10.59
N ARG A 12 30.05 -17.75 11.68
CA ARG A 12 29.84 -18.85 12.60
C ARG A 12 28.74 -18.47 13.59
N VAL A 13 27.67 -19.24 13.60
CA VAL A 13 26.62 -19.18 14.60
C VAL A 13 26.85 -20.28 15.62
N SER A 14 26.98 -19.94 16.89
CA SER A 14 27.08 -20.86 18.03
C SER A 14 25.85 -20.73 18.92
N GLY A 15 25.63 -21.67 19.84
CA GLY A 15 24.49 -21.66 20.75
C GLY A 15 23.19 -22.19 20.12
N PRO A 16 22.02 -21.89 20.71
CA PRO A 16 20.74 -22.53 20.38
C PRO A 16 20.32 -22.43 18.90
N LEU A 17 20.73 -21.38 18.18
CA LEU A 17 20.37 -21.21 16.76
C LEU A 17 21.39 -21.85 15.79
N ALA A 18 22.44 -22.51 16.25
CA ALA A 18 23.51 -23.03 15.38
C ALA A 18 22.98 -24.00 14.30
N SER A 19 22.08 -24.92 14.66
CA SER A 19 21.47 -25.91 13.76
C SER A 19 20.64 -25.30 12.64
N TYR A 20 20.12 -24.10 12.84
CA TYR A 20 19.24 -23.39 11.90
C TYR A 20 20.02 -22.49 10.93
N ALA A 21 21.32 -22.25 11.14
CA ALA A 21 22.11 -21.29 10.37
C ALA A 21 22.19 -21.61 8.87
N ALA A 22 22.31 -22.89 8.51
CA ALA A 22 22.34 -23.32 7.11
C ALA A 22 20.99 -23.10 6.42
N GLY A 23 19.89 -23.50 7.06
CA GLY A 23 18.52 -23.30 6.55
C GLY A 23 18.19 -21.82 6.42
N PHE A 24 18.55 -20.99 7.40
CA PHE A 24 18.34 -19.55 7.32
C PHE A 24 19.11 -18.89 6.17
N ARG A 25 20.35 -19.32 5.93
CA ARG A 25 21.13 -18.85 4.77
C ARG A 25 20.43 -19.18 3.45
N GLY A 26 19.90 -20.40 3.31
CA GLY A 26 19.11 -20.81 2.15
C GLY A 26 17.88 -19.92 1.98
N SER A 27 17.10 -19.74 3.03
CA SER A 27 15.90 -18.88 3.05
C SER A 27 16.22 -17.42 2.68
N LEU A 28 17.34 -16.87 3.13
CA LEU A 28 17.78 -15.53 2.74
C LEU A 28 18.12 -15.47 1.23
N ALA A 29 18.77 -16.49 0.68
CA ALA A 29 19.06 -16.55 -0.75
C ALA A 29 17.76 -16.66 -1.58
N ASP A 30 16.83 -17.53 -1.17
CA ASP A 30 15.53 -17.73 -1.83
C ASP A 30 14.66 -16.45 -1.81
N THR A 31 14.82 -15.64 -0.76
CA THR A 31 14.14 -14.34 -0.64
C THR A 31 14.90 -13.19 -1.28
N GLY A 32 16.02 -13.46 -1.95
CA GLY A 32 16.76 -12.51 -2.78
C GLY A 32 17.75 -11.62 -2.03
N TYR A 33 18.19 -12.03 -0.83
CA TYR A 33 19.28 -11.32 -0.15
C TYR A 33 20.59 -11.50 -0.89
N THR A 34 21.32 -10.41 -1.10
CA THR A 34 22.69 -10.48 -1.61
C THR A 34 23.59 -11.20 -0.60
N PRO A 35 24.72 -11.80 -1.02
CA PRO A 35 25.64 -12.45 -0.10
C PRO A 35 26.08 -11.55 1.07
N LEU A 36 26.32 -10.25 0.82
CA LEU A 36 26.67 -9.29 1.86
C LEU A 36 25.52 -9.03 2.83
N SER A 37 24.30 -8.84 2.32
CA SER A 37 23.11 -8.63 3.16
C SER A 37 22.77 -9.87 3.97
N ALA A 38 22.96 -11.07 3.40
CA ALA A 38 22.78 -12.33 4.11
C ALA A 38 23.79 -12.48 5.27
N VAL A 39 25.04 -12.08 5.08
CA VAL A 39 26.05 -12.05 6.15
C VAL A 39 25.61 -11.14 7.30
N VAL A 40 25.03 -9.99 7.01
CA VAL A 40 24.52 -9.08 8.04
C VAL A 40 23.39 -9.71 8.84
N GLN A 41 22.47 -10.40 8.19
CA GLN A 41 21.38 -11.13 8.85
C GLN A 41 21.88 -12.34 9.65
N LEU A 42 22.87 -13.09 9.14
CA LEU A 42 23.49 -14.18 9.88
C LEU A 42 24.27 -13.69 11.11
N ARG A 43 24.92 -12.52 11.05
CA ARG A 43 25.53 -11.89 12.23
C ARG A 43 24.48 -11.53 13.27
N LEU A 44 23.33 -10.99 12.85
CA LEU A 44 22.22 -10.74 13.78
C LEU A 44 21.75 -12.04 14.43
N MET A 45 21.56 -13.11 13.65
CA MET A 45 21.22 -14.44 14.16
C MET A 45 22.26 -14.95 15.20
N ALA A 46 23.55 -14.76 14.94
CA ALA A 46 24.61 -15.13 15.87
C ALA A 46 24.55 -14.31 17.18
N HIS A 47 24.15 -13.04 17.11
CA HIS A 47 23.93 -12.22 18.30
C HIS A 47 22.71 -12.68 19.09
N VAL A 48 21.59 -12.98 18.43
CA VAL A 48 20.38 -13.53 19.08
C VAL A 48 20.71 -14.86 19.75
N SER A 49 21.47 -15.73 19.08
CA SER A 49 21.84 -17.05 19.63
C SER A 49 22.65 -16.95 20.91
N ARG A 50 23.63 -16.05 20.96
CA ARG A 50 24.44 -15.82 22.17
C ARG A 50 23.63 -15.20 23.30
N TRP A 51 22.71 -14.31 22.97
CA TRP A 51 21.81 -13.70 23.95
C TRP A 51 20.86 -14.76 24.54
N LEU A 52 20.27 -15.62 23.72
CA LEU A 52 19.47 -16.75 24.21
C LEU A 52 20.27 -17.63 25.17
N GLU A 53 21.52 -17.96 24.81
CA GLU A 53 22.43 -18.77 25.64
C GLU A 53 22.72 -18.06 26.98
N SER A 54 22.99 -16.75 26.98
CA SER A 54 23.23 -15.98 28.20
C SER A 54 22.01 -15.89 29.12
N GLU A 55 20.80 -15.81 28.54
CA GLU A 55 19.53 -15.80 29.29
C GLU A 55 19.03 -17.20 29.63
N ARG A 56 19.74 -18.27 29.20
CA ARG A 56 19.34 -19.67 29.34
C ARG A 56 17.98 -19.98 28.73
N LEU A 57 17.71 -19.39 27.57
CA LEU A 57 16.48 -19.54 26.79
C LEU A 57 16.70 -20.49 25.61
N GLU A 58 15.65 -21.23 25.27
CA GLU A 58 15.59 -22.03 24.04
C GLU A 58 15.05 -21.22 22.87
N VAL A 59 15.17 -21.74 21.63
CA VAL A 59 14.69 -21.07 20.43
C VAL A 59 13.17 -20.87 20.46
N GLY A 60 12.44 -21.83 21.02
CA GLY A 60 10.99 -21.77 21.19
C GLY A 60 10.49 -20.64 22.07
N ASP A 61 11.36 -20.11 22.96
CA ASP A 61 11.01 -19.04 23.89
C ASP A 61 11.02 -17.65 23.25
N LEU A 62 11.38 -17.53 21.96
CA LEU A 62 11.41 -16.25 21.23
C LEU A 62 10.01 -15.67 21.01
N SER A 63 9.38 -15.24 22.11
CA SER A 63 8.15 -14.43 22.09
C SER A 63 8.45 -13.00 21.65
N LEU A 64 7.40 -12.20 21.38
CA LEU A 64 7.53 -10.79 21.06
C LEU A 64 8.24 -10.01 22.17
N GLU A 65 7.89 -10.28 23.43
CA GLU A 65 8.48 -9.67 24.62
C GLU A 65 10.00 -9.97 24.70
N ARG A 66 10.40 -11.23 24.45
CA ARG A 66 11.81 -11.62 24.43
C ARG A 66 12.60 -10.96 23.30
N VAL A 67 11.98 -10.81 22.14
CA VAL A 67 12.57 -10.05 21.04
C VAL A 67 12.80 -8.58 21.41
N GLU A 68 11.86 -7.95 22.10
CA GLU A 68 12.02 -6.58 22.61
C GLU A 68 13.13 -6.49 23.65
N GLY A 69 13.22 -7.45 24.57
CA GLY A 69 14.32 -7.57 25.53
C GLY A 69 15.67 -7.68 24.85
N PHE A 70 15.82 -8.54 23.85
CA PHE A 70 17.03 -8.63 23.03
C PHE A 70 17.39 -7.29 22.36
N LEU A 71 16.40 -6.62 21.77
CA LEU A 71 16.61 -5.33 21.09
C LEU A 71 16.99 -4.22 22.07
N LEU A 72 16.50 -4.27 23.30
CA LEU A 72 16.89 -3.37 24.38
C LEU A 72 18.34 -3.60 24.78
N ALA A 73 18.69 -4.85 25.12
CA ALA A 73 20.06 -5.23 25.45
C ALA A 73 21.07 -4.86 24.36
N ARG A 74 20.67 -5.02 23.09
CA ARG A 74 21.46 -4.61 21.93
C ARG A 74 21.68 -3.10 21.87
N ARG A 75 20.68 -2.29 22.23
CA ARG A 75 20.80 -0.82 22.31
C ARG A 75 21.73 -0.39 23.42
N GLU A 76 21.61 -1.00 24.58
CA GLU A 76 22.45 -0.77 25.75
C GLU A 76 23.92 -1.16 25.49
N ALA A 77 24.15 -2.22 24.73
CA ALA A 77 25.47 -2.63 24.28
C ALA A 77 26.07 -1.72 23.18
N GLY A 78 25.42 -0.61 22.83
CA GLY A 78 25.95 0.42 21.94
C GLY A 78 25.86 0.09 20.44
N TYR A 79 25.14 -0.95 20.03
CA TYR A 79 24.95 -1.25 18.60
C TYR A 79 24.12 -0.17 17.92
N THR A 80 24.56 0.31 16.76
CA THR A 80 23.86 1.36 15.98
C THR A 80 22.95 0.80 14.88
N GLY A 81 23.16 -0.43 14.42
CA GLY A 81 22.37 -1.07 13.35
C GLY A 81 21.52 -2.24 13.84
N LEU A 82 20.46 -2.57 13.10
CA LEU A 82 19.56 -3.70 13.35
C LEU A 82 18.99 -3.72 14.78
N ARG A 83 18.39 -2.59 15.19
CA ARG A 83 17.85 -2.35 16.55
C ARG A 83 16.34 -2.31 16.61
N THR A 84 15.66 -2.65 15.52
CA THR A 84 14.21 -2.56 15.38
C THR A 84 13.59 -3.94 15.17
N SER A 85 12.32 -4.08 15.48
CA SER A 85 11.58 -5.32 15.27
C SER A 85 11.58 -5.75 13.80
N GLU A 86 11.60 -4.79 12.86
CA GLU A 86 11.68 -5.07 11.42
C GLU A 86 12.97 -5.82 11.05
N ALA A 87 14.08 -5.54 11.74
CA ALA A 87 15.34 -6.25 11.48
C ALA A 87 15.26 -7.73 11.84
N MET A 88 14.37 -8.08 12.79
CA MET A 88 14.15 -9.47 13.23
C MET A 88 13.17 -10.24 12.34
N VAL A 89 12.38 -9.55 11.50
CA VAL A 89 11.34 -10.18 10.67
C VAL A 89 11.87 -11.34 9.82
N PRO A 90 13.02 -11.25 9.14
CA PRO A 90 13.53 -12.37 8.34
C PRO A 90 13.85 -13.62 9.17
N LEU A 91 14.51 -13.44 10.32
CA LEU A 91 14.88 -14.54 11.21
C LEU A 91 13.64 -15.17 11.85
N LEU A 92 12.76 -14.36 12.42
CA LEU A 92 11.53 -14.86 13.04
C LEU A 92 10.59 -15.52 12.02
N GLY A 93 10.50 -14.96 10.81
CA GLY A 93 9.73 -15.55 9.72
C GLY A 93 10.25 -16.94 9.34
N PHE A 94 11.56 -17.10 9.23
CA PHE A 94 12.20 -18.39 8.97
C PHE A 94 11.96 -19.40 10.10
N LEU A 95 12.18 -19.01 11.36
CA LEU A 95 12.02 -19.90 12.52
C LEU A 95 10.55 -20.35 12.70
N ARG A 96 9.59 -19.47 12.42
CA ARG A 96 8.15 -19.82 12.41
C ARG A 96 7.80 -20.78 11.28
N ALA A 97 8.29 -20.51 10.07
CA ALA A 97 8.10 -21.41 8.94
C ALA A 97 8.72 -22.80 9.18
N SER A 98 9.76 -22.89 10.00
CA SER A 98 10.38 -24.14 10.45
C SER A 98 9.66 -24.77 11.65
N GLY A 99 8.57 -24.20 12.15
CA GLY A 99 7.80 -24.73 13.28
C GLY A 99 8.48 -24.63 14.64
N VAL A 100 9.58 -23.89 14.76
CA VAL A 100 10.41 -23.84 15.99
C VAL A 100 9.96 -22.73 16.93
N VAL A 101 9.53 -21.59 16.37
CA VAL A 101 8.95 -20.48 17.12
C VAL A 101 7.45 -20.48 16.88
N PRO A 102 6.63 -20.35 17.93
CA PRO A 102 5.18 -20.29 17.76
C PRO A 102 4.75 -19.23 16.75
N PRO A 103 3.69 -19.47 15.99
CA PRO A 103 3.09 -18.42 15.18
C PRO A 103 2.75 -17.23 16.09
N LEU A 104 2.76 -16.00 15.53
CA LEU A 104 2.25 -14.83 16.24
C LEU A 104 0.76 -15.09 16.52
N VAL A 105 0.47 -15.73 17.64
CA VAL A 105 -0.84 -15.65 18.24
C VAL A 105 -0.91 -14.21 18.76
N PRO A 106 -1.91 -13.42 18.40
CA PRO A 106 -2.13 -12.15 19.07
C PRO A 106 -2.23 -12.51 20.57
N VAL A 107 -1.31 -11.94 21.36
CA VAL A 107 -1.30 -12.19 22.79
C VAL A 107 -2.67 -11.81 23.30
N ALA A 108 -3.37 -12.74 23.93
CA ALA A 108 -4.69 -12.54 24.53
C ALA A 108 -4.65 -11.63 25.78
N ALA A 109 -3.61 -10.85 25.93
CA ALA A 109 -3.39 -9.83 26.94
C ALA A 109 -3.08 -8.47 26.25
N GLY A 110 -3.78 -8.18 25.14
CA GLY A 110 -3.85 -6.81 24.65
C GLY A 110 -4.56 -5.94 25.67
N SER A 111 -4.20 -4.67 25.73
CA SER A 111 -4.99 -3.69 26.49
C SER A 111 -6.47 -3.80 26.07
N ALA A 112 -7.41 -3.41 26.95
CA ALA A 112 -8.83 -3.43 26.62
C ALA A 112 -9.12 -2.78 25.26
N ILE A 113 -8.34 -1.77 24.88
CA ILE A 113 -8.40 -1.11 23.59
C ILE A 113 -7.98 -2.03 22.43
N GLU A 114 -6.96 -2.87 22.58
CA GLU A 114 -6.52 -3.80 21.52
C GLU A 114 -7.55 -4.92 21.31
N VAL A 115 -8.16 -5.43 22.37
CA VAL A 115 -9.27 -6.39 22.28
C VAL A 115 -10.46 -5.76 21.56
N LEU A 116 -10.81 -4.53 21.91
CA LEU A 116 -11.88 -3.75 21.28
C LEU A 116 -11.62 -3.53 19.78
N ARG A 117 -10.40 -3.14 19.41
CA ARG A 117 -9.97 -2.97 18.01
C ARG A 117 -10.09 -4.27 17.21
N ALA A 118 -9.65 -5.39 17.79
CA ALA A 118 -9.74 -6.70 17.16
C ALA A 118 -11.21 -7.12 16.95
N SER A 119 -12.07 -6.91 17.94
CA SER A 119 -13.50 -7.18 17.87
C SER A 119 -14.21 -6.29 16.84
N PHE A 120 -13.93 -4.98 16.84
CA PHE A 120 -14.46 -4.07 15.81
C PHE A 120 -14.00 -4.45 14.41
N SER A 121 -12.71 -4.79 14.24
CA SER A 121 -12.18 -5.25 12.95
C SER A 121 -12.91 -6.52 12.47
N ARG A 122 -13.17 -7.47 13.34
CA ARG A 122 -13.93 -8.69 13.05
C ARG A 122 -15.35 -8.36 12.63
N TYR A 123 -16.05 -7.51 13.39
CA TYR A 123 -17.40 -7.04 13.06
C TYR A 123 -17.46 -6.42 11.66
N LEU A 124 -16.49 -5.57 11.30
CA LEU A 124 -16.43 -4.94 9.97
C LEU A 124 -16.25 -5.98 8.85
N LEU A 125 -15.45 -7.01 9.09
CA LEU A 125 -15.14 -8.05 8.08
C LEU A 125 -16.26 -9.07 7.96
N SER A 126 -16.71 -9.65 9.09
CA SER A 126 -17.66 -10.79 9.11
C SER A 126 -19.12 -10.33 8.98
N GLU A 127 -19.53 -9.30 9.73
CA GLU A 127 -20.93 -8.90 9.77
C GLU A 127 -21.28 -7.80 8.76
N ARG A 128 -20.36 -6.84 8.58
CA ARG A 128 -20.56 -5.77 7.60
C ARG A 128 -20.05 -6.14 6.21
N GLY A 129 -19.36 -7.25 6.03
CA GLY A 129 -18.83 -7.73 4.76
C GLY A 129 -17.85 -6.75 4.08
N LEU A 130 -17.16 -5.91 4.85
CA LEU A 130 -16.24 -4.92 4.29
C LEU A 130 -14.94 -5.59 3.82
N ALA A 131 -14.37 -5.08 2.72
CA ALA A 131 -13.05 -5.50 2.30
C ALA A 131 -12.00 -5.18 3.38
N ALA A 132 -11.01 -6.05 3.56
CA ALA A 132 -9.96 -5.91 4.58
C ALA A 132 -9.26 -4.54 4.58
N SER A 133 -9.01 -3.97 3.41
CA SER A 133 -8.43 -2.63 3.29
C SER A 133 -9.36 -1.52 3.78
N THR A 134 -10.68 -1.70 3.65
CA THR A 134 -11.67 -0.74 4.15
C THR A 134 -11.81 -0.88 5.67
N ALA A 135 -11.86 -2.11 6.18
CA ALA A 135 -11.89 -2.38 7.61
C ALA A 135 -10.65 -1.78 8.31
N ALA A 136 -9.45 -2.03 7.79
CA ALA A 136 -8.21 -1.44 8.31
C ALA A 136 -8.23 0.09 8.29
N ALA A 137 -8.80 0.69 7.22
CA ALA A 137 -8.95 2.14 7.14
C ALA A 137 -9.96 2.71 8.15
N TYR A 138 -11.00 1.97 8.51
CA TYR A 138 -11.93 2.35 9.57
C TYR A 138 -11.27 2.27 10.94
N VAL A 139 -10.60 1.13 11.22
CA VAL A 139 -9.86 0.94 12.48
C VAL A 139 -8.86 2.06 12.71
N ALA A 140 -8.03 2.41 11.71
CA ALA A 140 -7.06 3.49 11.83
C ALA A 140 -7.68 4.88 12.13
N ARG A 141 -8.95 5.11 11.77
CA ARG A 141 -9.66 6.34 12.11
C ARG A 141 -10.26 6.29 13.50
N VAL A 142 -10.76 5.14 13.88
CA VAL A 142 -11.26 4.88 15.24
C VAL A 142 -10.12 4.97 16.25
N ASP A 143 -8.91 4.51 15.92
CA ASP A 143 -7.73 4.69 16.79
C ASP A 143 -7.48 6.16 17.10
N ARG A 144 -7.56 7.03 16.08
CA ARG A 144 -7.41 8.48 16.29
C ARG A 144 -8.54 9.07 17.11
N PHE A 145 -9.78 8.59 16.87
CA PHE A 145 -10.94 9.01 17.67
C PHE A 145 -10.76 8.65 19.13
N ILE A 146 -10.41 7.40 19.43
CA ILE A 146 -10.17 6.94 20.81
C ILE A 146 -9.01 7.73 21.44
N ALA A 147 -7.90 7.92 20.74
CA ALA A 147 -6.76 8.68 21.24
C ALA A 147 -7.11 10.14 21.57
N GLY A 148 -8.04 10.77 20.82
CA GLY A 148 -8.51 12.13 21.07
C GLY A 148 -9.54 12.23 22.19
N CYS A 149 -10.35 11.18 22.41
CA CYS A 149 -11.41 11.21 23.43
C CYS A 149 -10.97 10.65 24.79
N ALA A 150 -10.03 9.71 24.81
CA ALA A 150 -9.81 8.90 26.01
C ALA A 150 -8.43 8.22 26.00
N ALA A 151 -7.36 8.98 26.05
CA ALA A 151 -6.03 8.39 26.19
C ALA A 151 -5.91 7.41 27.39
N ASP A 152 -6.82 7.51 28.39
CA ASP A 152 -6.89 6.66 29.58
C ASP A 152 -8.31 6.32 30.04
N ARG A 153 -9.35 6.50 29.21
CA ARG A 153 -10.73 6.29 29.64
C ARG A 153 -11.36 5.06 29.01
N ASP A 154 -12.21 4.41 29.80
CA ASP A 154 -13.14 3.39 29.32
C ASP A 154 -14.03 3.96 28.21
N VAL A 155 -14.23 3.20 27.13
CA VAL A 155 -15.08 3.58 26.01
C VAL A 155 -16.52 3.85 26.46
N GLY A 156 -16.96 3.21 27.54
CA GLY A 156 -18.26 3.43 28.18
C GLY A 156 -18.46 4.86 28.71
N LEU A 157 -17.40 5.63 28.87
CA LEU A 157 -17.45 7.01 29.36
C LEU A 157 -17.47 8.08 28.24
N ILE A 158 -17.51 7.66 26.98
CA ILE A 158 -17.58 8.58 25.83
C ILE A 158 -18.94 9.28 25.85
N THR A 159 -18.93 10.59 25.72
CA THR A 159 -20.13 11.43 25.67
C THR A 159 -20.40 11.94 24.26
N ALA A 160 -21.65 12.39 24.01
CA ALA A 160 -22.01 13.05 22.75
C ALA A 160 -21.14 14.29 22.47
N ALA A 161 -20.74 15.01 23.51
CA ALA A 161 -19.85 16.17 23.39
C ALA A 161 -18.45 15.77 22.90
N ASP A 162 -17.92 14.65 23.39
CA ASP A 162 -16.61 14.13 22.95
C ASP A 162 -16.63 13.74 21.46
N VAL A 163 -17.72 13.10 21.01
CA VAL A 163 -17.91 12.72 19.59
C VAL A 163 -17.94 13.97 18.70
N THR A 164 -18.73 14.98 19.10
CA THR A 164 -18.84 16.23 18.33
C THR A 164 -17.51 16.96 18.28
N ARG A 165 -16.81 17.09 19.42
CA ARG A 165 -15.49 17.72 19.52
C ARG A 165 -14.48 17.05 18.61
N ALA A 166 -14.35 15.72 18.67
CA ALA A 166 -13.41 14.96 17.82
C ALA A 166 -13.65 15.18 16.32
N VAL A 167 -14.91 15.26 15.89
CA VAL A 167 -15.25 15.57 14.50
C VAL A 167 -14.84 16.99 14.12
N LEU A 168 -15.09 17.97 15.00
CA LEU A 168 -14.72 19.37 14.77
C LEU A 168 -13.21 19.55 14.68
N GLU A 169 -12.44 18.91 15.54
CA GLU A 169 -10.97 18.94 15.51
C GLU A 169 -10.41 18.38 14.19
N GLU A 170 -10.98 17.29 13.67
CA GLU A 170 -10.59 16.75 12.35
C GLU A 170 -10.89 17.77 11.21
N THR A 171 -11.91 18.64 11.32
CA THR A 171 -12.21 19.63 10.27
C THR A 171 -11.13 20.70 10.12
N VAL A 172 -10.39 20.99 11.18
CA VAL A 172 -9.33 22.02 11.17
C VAL A 172 -8.12 21.56 10.35
N THR A 173 -7.81 20.26 10.39
CA THR A 173 -6.55 19.74 9.85
C THR A 173 -6.70 18.91 8.59
N ARG A 174 -7.93 18.49 8.23
CA ARG A 174 -8.16 17.53 7.16
C ARG A 174 -9.11 18.07 6.07
N SER A 175 -8.98 17.49 4.88
CA SER A 175 -9.91 17.78 3.79
C SER A 175 -11.31 17.26 4.09
N VAL A 176 -12.34 17.92 3.56
CA VAL A 176 -13.77 17.55 3.72
C VAL A 176 -14.01 16.05 3.48
N GLY A 177 -13.45 15.47 2.40
CA GLY A 177 -13.61 14.05 2.12
C GLY A 177 -12.94 13.13 3.17
N SER A 178 -11.85 13.56 3.79
CA SER A 178 -11.20 12.82 4.88
C SER A 178 -12.05 12.86 6.15
N VAL A 179 -12.65 14.01 6.47
CA VAL A 179 -13.53 14.17 7.62
C VAL A 179 -14.83 13.40 7.43
N GLN A 180 -15.45 13.45 6.24
CA GLN A 180 -16.61 12.62 5.92
C GLN A 180 -16.35 11.15 6.14
N PHE A 181 -15.18 10.65 5.72
CA PHE A 181 -14.81 9.26 5.93
C PHE A 181 -14.50 8.95 7.40
N PHE A 182 -13.94 9.89 8.15
CA PHE A 182 -13.77 9.80 9.61
C PHE A 182 -15.13 9.66 10.31
N VAL A 183 -16.09 10.53 9.99
CA VAL A 183 -17.45 10.47 10.53
C VAL A 183 -18.11 9.12 10.27
N VAL A 184 -17.99 8.60 9.05
CA VAL A 184 -18.55 7.27 8.70
C VAL A 184 -17.94 6.17 9.53
N ALA A 185 -16.61 6.21 9.75
CA ALA A 185 -15.91 5.23 10.57
C ALA A 185 -16.30 5.32 12.06
N VAL A 186 -16.37 6.54 12.61
CA VAL A 186 -16.78 6.78 14.01
C VAL A 186 -18.22 6.35 14.24
N ARG A 187 -19.14 6.69 13.35
CA ARG A 187 -20.54 6.22 13.43
C ARG A 187 -20.64 4.69 13.42
N ALA A 188 -19.86 4.02 12.57
CA ALA A 188 -19.83 2.56 12.52
C ALA A 188 -19.31 1.96 13.84
N PHE A 189 -18.30 2.59 14.44
CA PHE A 189 -17.72 2.17 15.71
C PHE A 189 -18.69 2.37 16.89
N LEU A 190 -19.32 3.52 16.98
CA LEU A 190 -20.28 3.82 18.05
C LEU A 190 -21.49 2.88 18.00
N ARG A 191 -22.00 2.56 16.80
CA ARG A 191 -23.04 1.54 16.65
C ARG A 191 -22.57 0.16 17.10
N PHE A 192 -21.35 -0.23 16.74
CA PHE A 192 -20.75 -1.46 17.21
C PHE A 192 -20.67 -1.47 18.74
N CYS A 193 -20.18 -0.41 19.37
CA CYS A 193 -20.10 -0.31 20.83
C CYS A 193 -21.48 -0.42 21.51
N SER A 194 -22.51 0.17 20.90
CA SER A 194 -23.89 0.05 21.42
C SER A 194 -24.44 -1.37 21.26
N LEU A 195 -24.17 -2.04 20.12
CA LEU A 195 -24.58 -3.43 19.89
C LEU A 195 -23.90 -4.41 20.86
N GLU A 196 -22.64 -4.18 21.19
CA GLU A 196 -21.86 -4.98 22.14
C GLU A 196 -22.14 -4.61 23.62
N GLY A 197 -23.00 -3.62 23.87
CA GLY A 197 -23.32 -3.15 25.24
C GLY A 197 -22.17 -2.41 25.93
N LEU A 198 -21.18 -1.91 25.18
CA LEU A 198 -20.04 -1.16 25.70
C LEU A 198 -20.40 0.30 26.01
N ILE A 199 -21.47 0.81 25.42
CA ILE A 199 -22.09 2.12 25.69
C ILE A 199 -23.60 1.91 25.85
N GLU A 200 -24.23 2.65 26.75
CA GLU A 200 -25.66 2.51 27.06
C GLU A 200 -26.56 3.03 25.95
N VAL A 201 -26.11 4.04 25.20
CA VAL A 201 -26.88 4.72 24.15
C VAL A 201 -26.07 4.80 22.86
N ASP A 202 -26.71 4.59 21.71
CA ASP A 202 -26.07 4.80 20.40
C ASP A 202 -25.75 6.27 20.18
N LEU A 203 -24.47 6.62 20.34
CA LEU A 203 -23.95 7.97 20.14
C LEU A 203 -23.65 8.29 18.67
N SER A 204 -23.97 7.40 17.71
CA SER A 204 -23.62 7.62 16.31
C SER A 204 -24.26 8.88 15.71
N ALA A 205 -25.41 9.31 16.21
CA ALA A 205 -26.08 10.55 15.81
C ALA A 205 -25.34 11.81 16.27
N ALA A 206 -24.56 11.74 17.34
CA ALA A 206 -23.75 12.87 17.85
C ALA A 206 -22.59 13.24 16.93
N ALA A 207 -22.16 12.35 16.02
CA ALA A 207 -21.17 12.68 15.00
C ALA A 207 -21.86 13.51 13.90
N PRO A 208 -21.58 14.84 13.76
CA PRO A 208 -22.26 15.69 12.80
C PRO A 208 -21.96 15.28 11.36
N SER A 209 -22.93 15.47 10.48
CA SER A 209 -22.72 15.32 9.05
C SER A 209 -21.97 16.51 8.51
N ILE A 210 -20.84 16.26 7.88
CA ILE A 210 -20.05 17.32 7.26
C ILE A 210 -20.57 17.52 5.83
N THR A 211 -21.25 18.64 5.64
CA THR A 211 -21.63 19.12 4.31
C THR A 211 -20.43 19.81 3.68
N GLY A 212 -20.16 19.50 2.46
CA GLY A 212 -19.13 20.13 1.67
C GLY A 212 -19.15 19.49 0.30
N ARG A 213 -19.25 20.28 -0.72
CA ARG A 213 -19.04 19.79 -2.07
C ARG A 213 -17.58 19.29 -2.11
N ARG A 214 -17.36 18.08 -2.59
CA ARG A 214 -16.03 17.73 -3.10
C ARG A 214 -15.63 18.92 -3.96
N SER A 215 -14.51 19.55 -3.61
CA SER A 215 -13.96 20.65 -4.39
C SER A 215 -14.17 20.34 -5.88
N GLU A 216 -14.94 21.15 -6.57
CA GLU A 216 -15.23 20.98 -7.99
C GLU A 216 -14.00 21.37 -8.84
N VAL A 217 -12.83 21.02 -8.34
CA VAL A 217 -11.61 21.10 -9.13
C VAL A 217 -11.79 20.14 -10.28
N LEU A 218 -11.86 20.69 -11.47
CA LEU A 218 -11.84 19.92 -12.71
C LEU A 218 -10.74 18.86 -12.61
N PRO A 219 -11.00 17.61 -13.04
CA PRO A 219 -9.99 16.61 -13.09
C PRO A 219 -8.82 17.14 -13.89
N GLN A 220 -7.74 17.55 -13.20
CA GLN A 220 -6.54 17.99 -13.89
C GLN A 220 -5.77 16.75 -14.31
N GLY A 221 -5.64 16.54 -15.61
CA GLY A 221 -4.68 15.63 -16.21
C GLY A 221 -3.25 16.06 -15.86
N ILE A 222 -2.32 15.44 -16.50
CA ILE A 222 -0.93 15.93 -16.65
C ILE A 222 -0.74 16.29 -18.11
N THR A 223 0.17 17.22 -18.39
CA THR A 223 0.47 17.56 -19.77
C THR A 223 1.19 16.41 -20.47
N ARG A 224 1.22 16.43 -21.81
CA ARG A 224 1.98 15.43 -22.57
C ARG A 224 3.48 15.57 -22.31
N GLU A 225 3.95 16.79 -22.10
CA GLU A 225 5.33 17.15 -21.74
C GLU A 225 5.69 16.53 -20.38
N ASP A 226 4.85 16.70 -19.37
CA ASP A 226 5.05 16.08 -18.04
C ASP A 226 5.06 14.56 -18.13
N ALA A 227 4.16 13.96 -18.91
CA ALA A 227 4.12 12.51 -19.11
C ALA A 227 5.41 12.00 -19.78
N ALA A 228 5.92 12.73 -20.80
CA ALA A 228 7.19 12.41 -21.44
C ALA A 228 8.35 12.57 -20.46
N ALA A 229 8.38 13.64 -19.67
CA ALA A 229 9.38 13.87 -18.63
C ALA A 229 9.39 12.76 -17.57
N PHE A 230 8.21 12.26 -17.16
CA PHE A 230 8.12 11.11 -16.24
C PHE A 230 8.81 9.88 -16.78
N LEU A 231 8.51 9.51 -18.02
CA LEU A 231 9.09 8.34 -18.65
C LEU A 231 10.60 8.51 -18.86
N ALA A 232 11.03 9.69 -19.31
CA ALA A 232 12.45 10.02 -19.52
C ALA A 232 13.25 10.05 -18.20
N SER A 233 12.59 10.33 -17.06
CA SER A 233 13.23 10.35 -15.74
C SER A 233 13.68 8.97 -15.24
N CYS A 234 13.31 7.89 -15.93
CA CYS A 234 13.65 6.54 -15.53
C CYS A 234 14.96 6.09 -16.19
N ASP A 235 16.01 5.89 -15.38
CA ASP A 235 17.27 5.32 -15.85
C ASP A 235 17.12 3.84 -16.22
N ARG A 236 16.83 3.55 -17.48
CA ARG A 236 16.62 2.20 -18.00
C ARG A 236 17.90 1.37 -18.11
N SER A 237 19.06 1.92 -17.80
CA SER A 237 20.28 1.13 -17.62
C SER A 237 20.21 0.27 -16.34
N GLN A 238 19.42 0.70 -15.35
CA GLN A 238 19.24 0.06 -14.07
C GLN A 238 17.94 -0.76 -14.01
N ALA A 239 17.98 -1.88 -13.28
CA ALA A 239 16.81 -2.76 -13.07
C ALA A 239 15.60 -2.01 -12.47
N ILE A 240 15.87 -1.12 -11.50
CA ILE A 240 14.83 -0.28 -10.86
C ILE A 240 14.22 0.70 -11.86
N GLY A 241 15.01 1.28 -12.74
CA GLY A 241 14.52 2.23 -13.74
C GLY A 241 13.67 1.55 -14.81
N ARG A 242 14.04 0.33 -15.27
CA ARG A 242 13.19 -0.47 -16.17
C ARG A 242 11.86 -0.83 -15.53
N ARG A 243 11.86 -1.25 -14.26
CA ARG A 243 10.64 -1.53 -13.52
C ARG A 243 9.76 -0.29 -13.40
N ASP A 244 10.34 0.81 -12.93
CA ASP A 244 9.60 2.05 -12.69
C ASP A 244 9.05 2.60 -14.02
N HIS A 245 9.80 2.52 -15.11
CA HIS A 245 9.35 2.87 -16.45
C HIS A 245 8.14 2.03 -16.88
N ALA A 246 8.21 0.71 -16.79
CA ALA A 246 7.09 -0.17 -17.16
C ALA A 246 5.83 0.10 -16.33
N VAL A 247 5.98 0.34 -15.03
CA VAL A 247 4.87 0.74 -14.14
C VAL A 247 4.23 2.05 -14.60
N LEU A 248 5.03 3.07 -14.92
CA LEU A 248 4.54 4.38 -15.37
C LEU A 248 3.85 4.30 -16.73
N VAL A 249 4.40 3.52 -17.68
CA VAL A 249 3.78 3.30 -19.01
C VAL A 249 2.41 2.65 -18.85
N ILE A 250 2.28 1.61 -18.02
CA ILE A 250 0.99 0.95 -17.74
C ILE A 250 -0.03 1.95 -17.16
N LEU A 251 0.40 2.75 -16.18
CA LEU A 251 -0.49 3.73 -15.55
C LEU A 251 -0.97 4.80 -16.54
N LEU A 252 -0.08 5.25 -17.43
CA LEU A 252 -0.36 6.30 -18.43
C LEU A 252 -1.20 5.78 -19.60
N ARG A 253 -0.91 4.57 -20.12
CA ARG A 253 -1.53 4.07 -21.36
C ARG A 253 -2.78 3.25 -21.12
N LEU A 254 -2.86 2.53 -20.00
CA LEU A 254 -4.01 1.69 -19.65
C LEU A 254 -4.87 2.26 -18.52
N GLY A 255 -4.41 3.32 -17.87
CA GLY A 255 -5.12 3.93 -16.75
C GLY A 255 -5.41 2.96 -15.61
N LEU A 256 -4.57 1.93 -15.39
CA LEU A 256 -4.76 0.96 -14.31
C LEU A 256 -4.72 1.64 -12.94
N ARG A 257 -5.45 1.07 -11.99
CA ARG A 257 -5.31 1.49 -10.59
C ARG A 257 -3.98 0.96 -10.02
N ALA A 258 -3.38 1.71 -9.10
CA ALA A 258 -2.11 1.30 -8.46
C ALA A 258 -2.15 -0.12 -7.86
N VAL A 259 -3.30 -0.55 -7.33
CA VAL A 259 -3.48 -1.91 -6.80
C VAL A 259 -3.55 -2.96 -7.89
N GLU A 260 -4.11 -2.64 -9.05
CA GLU A 260 -4.18 -3.54 -10.22
C GLU A 260 -2.79 -3.80 -10.77
N VAL A 261 -1.98 -2.73 -10.93
CA VAL A 261 -0.56 -2.86 -11.32
C VAL A 261 0.23 -3.68 -10.30
N ALA A 262 0.02 -3.44 -9.02
CA ALA A 262 0.72 -4.17 -7.96
C ALA A 262 0.40 -5.68 -7.94
N ARG A 263 -0.82 -6.05 -8.31
CA ARG A 263 -1.31 -7.44 -8.30
C ARG A 263 -1.10 -8.19 -9.62
N LEU A 264 -0.58 -7.53 -10.66
CA LEU A 264 -0.38 -8.13 -11.98
C LEU A 264 0.60 -9.31 -11.87
N ARG A 265 0.21 -10.46 -12.42
CA ARG A 265 0.99 -11.70 -12.41
C ARG A 265 1.50 -12.02 -13.80
N LEU A 266 2.55 -12.85 -13.88
CA LEU A 266 3.10 -13.32 -15.16
C LEU A 266 2.06 -14.10 -15.97
N ASP A 267 1.19 -14.85 -15.30
CA ASP A 267 0.13 -15.65 -15.90
C ASP A 267 -1.04 -14.80 -16.42
N ASP A 268 -1.12 -13.54 -16.04
CA ASP A 268 -2.17 -12.63 -16.49
C ASP A 268 -1.90 -12.06 -17.88
N ILE A 269 -0.70 -12.28 -18.45
CA ILE A 269 -0.29 -11.70 -19.74
C ILE A 269 -0.25 -12.78 -20.80
N ASP A 270 -1.17 -12.72 -21.75
CA ASP A 270 -1.13 -13.51 -22.97
C ASP A 270 -0.36 -12.73 -24.06
N TRP A 271 0.92 -13.08 -24.21
CA TRP A 271 1.81 -12.46 -25.18
C TRP A 271 1.44 -12.76 -26.62
N ARG A 272 0.76 -13.91 -26.89
CA ARG A 272 0.35 -14.31 -28.25
C ARG A 272 -0.89 -13.57 -28.69
N ALA A 273 -1.87 -13.46 -27.79
CA ALA A 273 -3.09 -12.72 -28.05
C ALA A 273 -2.90 -11.19 -27.88
N GLY A 274 -1.79 -10.73 -27.32
CA GLY A 274 -1.57 -9.32 -27.02
C GLY A 274 -2.58 -8.80 -26.01
N GLN A 275 -2.93 -9.60 -25.00
CA GLN A 275 -3.93 -9.26 -24.00
C GLN A 275 -3.40 -9.47 -22.59
N MET A 276 -4.00 -8.75 -21.62
CA MET A 276 -3.75 -8.97 -20.19
C MET A 276 -5.05 -9.01 -19.40
N VAL A 277 -5.11 -9.88 -18.42
CA VAL A 277 -6.23 -10.01 -17.48
C VAL A 277 -5.97 -9.13 -16.27
N ILE A 278 -6.91 -8.25 -15.94
CA ILE A 278 -6.83 -7.36 -14.80
C ILE A 278 -7.87 -7.77 -13.75
N ARG A 279 -7.40 -8.02 -12.53
CA ARG A 279 -8.27 -8.33 -11.40
C ARG A 279 -8.67 -7.06 -10.66
N GLY A 280 -9.94 -6.69 -10.81
CA GLY A 280 -10.56 -5.52 -10.19
C GLY A 280 -11.06 -5.76 -8.76
N LYS A 281 -11.78 -4.79 -8.21
CA LYS A 281 -12.45 -4.93 -6.91
C LYS A 281 -13.54 -6.00 -6.98
N GLY A 282 -13.51 -6.98 -6.04
CA GLY A 282 -14.47 -8.09 -5.98
C GLY A 282 -14.10 -9.22 -6.94
N GLU A 283 -12.80 -9.42 -7.21
CA GLU A 283 -12.22 -10.51 -8.01
C GLU A 283 -12.77 -10.63 -9.45
N ARG A 284 -13.31 -9.54 -9.98
CA ARG A 284 -13.72 -9.51 -11.39
C ARG A 284 -12.48 -9.46 -12.28
N GLU A 285 -12.46 -10.35 -13.23
CA GLU A 285 -11.44 -10.41 -14.27
C GLU A 285 -11.94 -9.71 -15.52
N GLU A 286 -11.13 -8.82 -16.06
CA GLU A 286 -11.40 -8.11 -17.31
C GLU A 286 -10.17 -8.20 -18.20
N SER A 287 -10.36 -8.61 -19.46
CA SER A 287 -9.28 -8.66 -20.45
C SER A 287 -9.10 -7.30 -21.11
N LEU A 288 -7.86 -6.85 -21.23
CA LEU A 288 -7.48 -5.62 -21.91
C LEU A 288 -6.47 -5.91 -23.02
N PRO A 289 -6.56 -5.23 -24.16
CA PRO A 289 -5.48 -5.26 -25.15
C PRO A 289 -4.21 -4.62 -24.55
N VAL A 290 -3.05 -5.17 -24.92
CA VAL A 290 -1.74 -4.66 -24.51
C VAL A 290 -1.17 -3.87 -25.68
N PRO A 291 -1.13 -2.52 -25.62
CA PRO A 291 -0.46 -1.72 -26.64
C PRO A 291 1.03 -2.09 -26.74
N ALA A 292 1.61 -1.96 -27.93
CA ALA A 292 3.00 -2.33 -28.18
C ALA A 292 3.98 -1.71 -27.17
N GLU A 293 3.85 -0.39 -26.91
CA GLU A 293 4.67 0.33 -25.93
C GLU A 293 4.60 -0.27 -24.51
N VAL A 294 3.41 -0.71 -24.09
CA VAL A 294 3.21 -1.38 -22.80
C VAL A 294 3.88 -2.75 -22.79
N GLY A 295 3.63 -3.56 -23.85
CA GLY A 295 4.23 -4.87 -23.98
C GLY A 295 5.76 -4.83 -23.99
N GLU A 296 6.34 -3.93 -24.78
CA GLU A 296 7.80 -3.73 -24.87
C GLU A 296 8.41 -3.32 -23.54
N SER A 297 7.78 -2.39 -22.81
CA SER A 297 8.31 -1.93 -21.52
C SER A 297 8.23 -3.02 -20.45
N ILE A 298 7.17 -3.83 -20.43
CA ILE A 298 7.08 -4.99 -19.54
C ILE A 298 8.15 -6.02 -19.92
N ALA A 299 8.29 -6.35 -21.23
CA ALA A 299 9.25 -7.32 -21.70
C ALA A 299 10.71 -6.90 -21.42
N ASP A 300 11.03 -5.61 -21.56
CA ASP A 300 12.35 -5.08 -21.20
C ASP A 300 12.63 -5.28 -19.72
N TYR A 301 11.67 -4.96 -18.85
CA TYR A 301 11.83 -5.23 -17.41
C TYR A 301 11.98 -6.71 -17.10
N LEU A 302 11.16 -7.57 -17.69
CA LEU A 302 11.20 -9.01 -17.43
C LEU A 302 12.53 -9.65 -17.86
N ARG A 303 13.08 -9.23 -18.99
CA ARG A 303 14.34 -9.78 -19.53
C ARG A 303 15.59 -9.21 -18.86
N ASN A 304 15.57 -7.91 -18.57
CA ASN A 304 16.78 -7.16 -18.27
C ASN A 304 16.77 -6.52 -16.86
N GLY A 305 15.67 -6.61 -16.10
CA GLY A 305 15.54 -5.93 -14.82
C GLY A 305 14.92 -6.76 -13.70
N ARG A 306 14.09 -7.74 -14.04
CA ARG A 306 13.40 -8.53 -13.03
C ARG A 306 14.35 -9.56 -12.40
N PRO A 307 14.47 -9.60 -11.04
CA PRO A 307 15.29 -10.61 -10.37
C PRO A 307 14.79 -12.03 -10.66
N GLY A 308 15.72 -12.99 -10.73
CA GLY A 308 15.37 -14.43 -10.80
C GLY A 308 14.73 -14.85 -9.47
N THR A 309 13.49 -15.37 -9.54
CA THR A 309 12.72 -15.79 -8.38
C THR A 309 11.55 -16.67 -8.82
N THR A 310 11.06 -17.52 -7.93
CA THR A 310 9.84 -18.32 -8.13
C THR A 310 8.54 -17.51 -8.03
N ARG A 311 8.62 -16.27 -7.58
CA ARG A 311 7.47 -15.36 -7.47
C ARG A 311 6.80 -15.12 -8.81
N ARG A 312 5.47 -15.10 -8.81
CA ARG A 312 4.66 -14.93 -10.05
C ARG A 312 4.21 -13.49 -10.28
N GLU A 313 4.39 -12.58 -9.32
CA GLU A 313 4.08 -11.15 -9.51
C GLU A 313 5.01 -10.56 -10.58
N VAL A 314 4.46 -9.76 -11.50
CA VAL A 314 5.24 -9.11 -12.56
C VAL A 314 6.27 -8.16 -11.94
N PHE A 315 5.81 -7.25 -11.08
CA PHE A 315 6.63 -6.21 -10.49
C PHE A 315 7.03 -6.53 -9.05
N LEU A 316 8.33 -6.53 -8.80
CA LEU A 316 8.91 -6.88 -7.51
C LEU A 316 9.59 -5.68 -6.85
N THR A 317 9.74 -5.78 -5.53
CA THR A 317 10.63 -4.90 -4.76
C THR A 317 12.08 -5.07 -5.28
N VAL A 318 12.92 -4.05 -5.07
CA VAL A 318 14.34 -4.09 -5.51
C VAL A 318 15.25 -4.57 -4.39
N CYS A 319 14.81 -4.33 -3.15
CA CYS A 319 15.53 -4.77 -1.96
C CYS A 319 14.87 -6.03 -1.39
N ALA A 320 15.68 -6.91 -0.90
CA ALA A 320 15.22 -8.11 -0.19
C ALA A 320 14.47 -7.74 1.12
N PRO A 321 13.43 -8.49 1.51
CA PRO A 321 12.93 -9.66 0.79
C PRO A 321 12.23 -9.27 -0.52
N LEU A 322 12.51 -10.02 -1.60
CA LEU A 322 11.84 -9.80 -2.89
C LEU A 322 10.37 -10.20 -2.79
N THR A 323 9.51 -9.21 -2.85
CA THR A 323 8.04 -9.38 -2.80
C THR A 323 7.39 -8.63 -3.94
N GLY A 324 6.14 -8.97 -4.26
CA GLY A 324 5.33 -8.15 -5.17
C GLY A 324 5.20 -6.72 -4.65
N LEU A 325 5.06 -5.76 -5.58
CA LEU A 325 4.78 -4.39 -5.20
C LEU A 325 3.44 -4.29 -4.45
N THR A 326 3.35 -3.33 -3.56
CA THR A 326 2.09 -2.92 -2.94
C THR A 326 1.50 -1.71 -3.67
N ARG A 327 0.22 -1.40 -3.42
CA ARG A 327 -0.39 -0.14 -3.84
C ARG A 327 0.46 1.08 -3.41
N GLY A 328 0.99 1.04 -2.19
CA GLY A 328 1.86 2.10 -1.66
C GLY A 328 3.17 2.22 -2.43
N SER A 329 3.77 1.08 -2.79
CA SER A 329 5.00 1.05 -3.60
C SER A 329 4.78 1.67 -4.97
N VAL A 330 3.69 1.33 -5.67
CA VAL A 330 3.32 1.93 -6.97
C VAL A 330 3.11 3.44 -6.84
N SER A 331 2.38 3.90 -5.81
CA SER A 331 2.20 5.34 -5.57
C SER A 331 3.52 6.05 -5.27
N SER A 332 4.46 5.38 -4.59
CA SER A 332 5.79 5.92 -4.32
C SER A 332 6.66 5.99 -5.57
N ILE A 333 6.50 5.07 -6.53
CA ILE A 333 7.15 5.14 -7.85
C ILE A 333 6.71 6.42 -8.57
N VAL A 334 5.41 6.69 -8.66
CA VAL A 334 4.88 7.92 -9.28
C VAL A 334 5.45 9.17 -8.61
N ARG A 335 5.41 9.23 -7.27
CA ARG A 335 5.94 10.39 -6.53
C ARG A 335 7.42 10.62 -6.78
N ARG A 336 8.24 9.55 -6.79
CA ARG A 336 9.68 9.66 -7.12
C ARG A 336 9.91 10.11 -8.55
N ALA A 337 9.07 9.66 -9.50
CA ALA A 337 9.13 10.14 -10.88
C ALA A 337 8.83 11.63 -10.97
N CYS A 338 7.84 12.15 -10.22
CA CYS A 338 7.58 13.59 -10.13
C CYS A 338 8.82 14.37 -9.68
N ILE A 339 9.47 13.91 -8.60
CA ILE A 339 10.67 14.57 -8.06
C ILE A 339 11.80 14.55 -9.10
N ARG A 340 12.06 13.41 -9.76
CA ARG A 340 13.11 13.31 -10.78
C ARG A 340 12.84 14.19 -12.01
N ALA A 341 11.57 14.28 -12.41
CA ALA A 341 11.15 15.08 -13.57
C ALA A 341 10.97 16.57 -13.24
N GLY A 342 11.11 16.99 -11.99
CA GLY A 342 10.91 18.38 -11.58
C GLY A 342 9.47 18.88 -11.69
N VAL A 343 8.48 17.97 -11.68
CA VAL A 343 7.06 18.32 -11.81
C VAL A 343 6.32 18.22 -10.46
N PRO A 344 5.19 18.91 -10.32
CA PRO A 344 4.39 18.85 -9.08
C PRO A 344 4.05 17.44 -8.67
N SER A 345 4.11 17.14 -7.37
CA SER A 345 3.81 15.80 -6.84
C SER A 345 2.35 15.42 -7.07
N ILE A 346 2.14 14.31 -7.77
CA ILE A 346 0.82 13.74 -8.05
C ILE A 346 0.73 12.28 -7.59
N GLY A 347 -0.50 11.83 -7.37
CA GLY A 347 -0.78 10.42 -7.09
C GLY A 347 -1.04 9.61 -8.38
N ALA A 348 -0.88 8.29 -8.31
CA ALA A 348 -1.14 7.39 -9.44
C ALA A 348 -2.56 7.54 -10.03
N HIS A 349 -3.53 7.96 -9.23
CA HIS A 349 -4.90 8.18 -9.72
C HIS A 349 -5.00 9.36 -10.72
N ARG A 350 -4.13 10.37 -10.60
CA ARG A 350 -4.09 11.48 -11.56
C ARG A 350 -3.62 11.05 -12.95
N LEU A 351 -2.75 10.03 -13.07
CA LEU A 351 -2.36 9.48 -14.37
C LEU A 351 -3.55 8.84 -15.09
N ARG A 352 -4.43 8.17 -14.34
CA ARG A 352 -5.68 7.63 -14.86
C ARG A 352 -6.66 8.76 -15.28
N HIS A 353 -6.72 9.87 -14.52
CA HIS A 353 -7.49 11.05 -14.91
C HIS A 353 -6.93 11.69 -16.18
N ALA A 354 -5.60 11.72 -16.33
CA ALA A 354 -4.97 12.24 -17.54
C ALA A 354 -5.41 11.46 -18.77
N LEU A 355 -5.35 10.13 -18.73
CA LEU A 355 -5.84 9.29 -19.84
C LEU A 355 -7.31 9.58 -20.17
N ALA A 356 -8.17 9.73 -19.16
CA ALA A 356 -9.56 10.07 -19.40
C ALA A 356 -9.74 11.45 -20.06
N CYS A 357 -8.99 12.45 -19.62
CA CYS A 357 -9.01 13.79 -20.23
C CYS A 357 -8.49 13.75 -21.68
N ASP A 358 -7.42 12.97 -21.94
CA ASP A 358 -6.89 12.79 -23.30
C ASP A 358 -7.93 12.12 -24.23
N MET A 359 -8.66 11.12 -23.71
CA MET A 359 -9.75 10.47 -24.45
C MET A 359 -10.90 11.45 -24.75
N VAL A 360 -11.33 12.28 -23.78
CA VAL A 360 -12.32 13.34 -23.99
C VAL A 360 -11.82 14.30 -25.09
N ALA A 361 -10.59 14.77 -24.98
CA ALA A 361 -10.01 15.68 -25.96
C ALA A 361 -9.90 15.05 -27.37
N ALA A 362 -9.78 13.72 -27.46
CA ALA A 362 -9.80 12.98 -28.71
C ALA A 362 -11.24 12.70 -29.22
N GLY A 363 -12.28 13.14 -28.53
CA GLY A 363 -13.69 13.00 -28.92
C GLY A 363 -14.34 11.67 -28.49
N ALA A 364 -13.71 10.90 -27.61
CA ALA A 364 -14.30 9.67 -27.10
C ALA A 364 -15.52 9.97 -26.20
N SER A 365 -16.58 9.19 -26.39
CA SER A 365 -17.79 9.31 -25.58
C SER A 365 -17.58 8.87 -24.13
N LEU A 366 -18.37 9.41 -23.20
CA LEU A 366 -18.30 9.01 -21.78
C LEU A 366 -18.49 7.50 -21.55
N PRO A 367 -19.40 6.80 -22.27
CA PRO A 367 -19.50 5.34 -22.17
C PRO A 367 -18.17 4.63 -22.58
N GLU A 368 -17.54 5.03 -23.67
CA GLU A 368 -16.25 4.45 -24.13
C GLU A 368 -15.15 4.68 -23.09
N ILE A 369 -15.05 5.89 -22.55
CA ILE A 369 -14.12 6.21 -21.46
C ILE A 369 -14.43 5.34 -20.23
N GLY A 370 -15.70 5.17 -19.90
CA GLY A 370 -16.15 4.30 -18.81
C GLY A 370 -15.72 2.85 -19.00
N GLN A 371 -15.80 2.33 -20.23
CA GLN A 371 -15.37 0.98 -20.60
C GLN A 371 -13.85 0.84 -20.48
N VAL A 372 -13.08 1.71 -21.12
CA VAL A 372 -11.60 1.67 -21.07
C VAL A 372 -11.10 1.78 -19.62
N LEU A 373 -11.69 2.68 -18.85
CA LEU A 373 -11.31 2.86 -17.45
C LEU A 373 -11.97 1.83 -16.51
N ARG A 374 -12.85 0.99 -16.99
CA ARG A 374 -13.54 -0.03 -16.19
C ARG A 374 -14.26 0.59 -14.98
N HIS A 375 -15.07 1.62 -15.27
CA HIS A 375 -15.89 2.27 -14.25
C HIS A 375 -17.15 1.44 -13.99
N ARG A 376 -17.41 1.16 -12.72
CA ARG A 376 -18.58 0.40 -12.27
C ARG A 376 -19.89 1.17 -12.46
N HIS A 377 -19.80 2.50 -12.34
CA HIS A 377 -20.93 3.42 -12.39
C HIS A 377 -20.62 4.55 -13.35
N LEU A 378 -21.56 4.92 -14.19
CA LEU A 378 -21.44 6.04 -15.09
C LEU A 378 -21.15 7.36 -14.35
N SER A 379 -21.64 7.51 -13.11
CA SER A 379 -21.31 8.65 -12.25
C SER A 379 -19.81 8.84 -12.02
N SER A 380 -19.01 7.77 -12.07
CA SER A 380 -17.54 7.86 -11.96
C SER A 380 -16.91 8.45 -13.22
N THR A 381 -17.57 8.33 -14.37
CA THR A 381 -17.12 8.89 -15.65
C THR A 381 -17.71 10.28 -15.89
N ALA A 382 -18.88 10.58 -15.31
CA ALA A 382 -19.55 11.86 -15.45
C ALA A 382 -18.72 13.06 -14.98
N ILE A 383 -17.72 12.84 -14.12
CA ILE A 383 -16.79 13.90 -13.70
C ILE A 383 -16.00 14.49 -14.88
N TYR A 384 -15.80 13.72 -15.96
CA TYR A 384 -15.05 14.16 -17.15
C TYR A 384 -15.93 14.96 -18.14
N ALA A 385 -17.26 14.89 -18.02
CA ALA A 385 -18.15 15.74 -18.81
C ALA A 385 -17.85 17.23 -18.60
N LYS A 386 -17.35 17.61 -17.43
CA LYS A 386 -16.96 18.97 -17.10
C LYS A 386 -15.64 19.42 -17.77
N THR A 387 -14.87 18.50 -18.33
CA THR A 387 -13.60 18.81 -19.01
C THR A 387 -13.78 19.00 -20.51
N ASP A 388 -14.94 18.64 -21.03
CA ASP A 388 -15.29 18.82 -22.45
C ASP A 388 -15.78 20.25 -22.74
N VAL A 389 -14.81 21.17 -22.73
CA VAL A 389 -15.09 22.60 -22.96
C VAL A 389 -15.65 22.83 -24.38
N ALA A 390 -15.28 22.00 -25.36
CA ALA A 390 -15.74 22.15 -26.75
C ALA A 390 -17.24 21.80 -26.85
N GLN A 391 -17.66 20.67 -26.28
CA GLN A 391 -19.08 20.31 -26.23
C GLN A 391 -19.90 21.28 -25.34
N LEU A 392 -19.32 21.71 -24.21
CA LEU A 392 -19.99 22.68 -23.34
C LEU A 392 -20.20 24.04 -24.04
N ARG A 393 -19.25 24.48 -24.88
CA ARG A 393 -19.39 25.71 -25.68
C ARG A 393 -20.50 25.62 -26.72
N SER A 394 -20.69 24.46 -27.35
CA SER A 394 -21.76 24.25 -28.33
C SER A 394 -23.16 24.28 -27.71
N LEU A 395 -23.25 24.00 -26.39
CA LEU A 395 -24.50 24.05 -25.61
C LEU A 395 -24.72 25.39 -24.91
N ALA A 396 -23.69 26.25 -24.88
CA ALA A 396 -23.81 27.57 -24.28
C ALA A 396 -24.73 28.45 -25.15
N LEU A 397 -25.72 29.08 -24.52
CA LEU A 397 -26.49 30.13 -25.16
C LEU A 397 -25.56 31.29 -25.52
N ALA A 398 -25.82 31.93 -26.67
CA ALA A 398 -25.11 33.14 -27.07
C ALA A 398 -25.24 34.19 -25.95
N TRP A 399 -24.12 34.82 -25.60
CA TRP A 399 -24.11 35.87 -24.59
C TRP A 399 -25.00 37.03 -25.09
N PRO A 400 -25.98 37.54 -24.29
CA PRO A 400 -26.79 38.67 -24.69
C PRO A 400 -25.87 39.89 -24.99
N GLY A 401 -25.77 40.29 -26.25
CA GLY A 401 -24.94 41.40 -26.70
C GLY A 401 -23.53 41.01 -27.23
N GLY A 402 -23.20 39.75 -27.35
CA GLY A 402 -21.99 39.28 -28.01
C GLY A 402 -22.24 39.05 -29.50
N GLU A 403 -21.65 39.87 -30.36
CA GLU A 403 -21.51 39.57 -31.77
C GLU A 403 -20.69 38.30 -31.95
N SER A 404 -21.14 37.42 -32.86
CA SER A 404 -20.42 36.20 -33.24
C SER A 404 -19.03 36.57 -33.77
N LEU A 405 -17.99 36.17 -33.04
CA LEU A 405 -16.64 36.16 -33.54
C LEU A 405 -16.37 34.84 -34.30
#